data_98331af1ae669b7dfdb8b378c9b39eb1
#
_entry.id   98331af1ae669b7dfdb8b378c9b39eb1
#
_cell.length_a   1.000
_cell.length_b   1.000
_cell.length_c   1.000
_cell.angle_alpha   90.00
_cell.angle_beta   90.00
_cell.angle_gamma   90.00
#
_symmetry.space_group_name_H-M   'P 1'
#
loop_
_entity.id
_entity.type
_entity.pdbx_description
1 polymer ?
#
loop_
_entity_poly.entity_id
_entity_poly.type
_entity_poly.pdbx_seq_one_letter_code
_entity_poly.pdbx_strand_id
1 'polypeptide(L)'
;RILNITYVCQGFLEKVATYEEILQKEHLTDENVSFIGDDFTDFPLIKRSGLGVCVADGRPEMRAQADYVTRANGGSGALREVAELVLKSSGLWQPMLAKYQLV
;
A
#
# COMPACT_ATOMS: atom_id res chain seq x y z
N ARG A 1 2.98 2.17 -16.28
CA ARG A 1 2.68 3.23 -15.31
C ARG A 1 3.75 3.30 -14.23
N ILE A 2 4.28 4.47 -14.00
CA ILE A 2 5.25 4.71 -12.93
C ILE A 2 4.48 5.11 -11.67
N LEU A 3 4.73 4.40 -10.58
CA LEU A 3 4.13 4.72 -9.28
C LEU A 3 5.06 5.65 -8.50
N ASN A 4 4.51 6.73 -7.98
CA ASN A 4 5.25 7.66 -7.12
C ASN A 4 4.96 7.37 -5.63
N ILE A 5 4.89 6.10 -5.28
CA ILE A 5 4.58 5.67 -3.92
C ILE A 5 5.84 5.79 -3.06
N THR A 6 5.75 6.59 -2.02
CA THR A 6 6.83 6.77 -1.05
C THR A 6 6.44 6.35 0.36
N TYR A 7 5.18 5.97 0.56
CA TYR A 7 4.68 5.58 1.86
C TYR A 7 3.67 4.44 1.70
N VAL A 8 3.87 3.36 2.44
CA VAL A 8 2.95 2.21 2.46
C VAL A 8 2.42 2.04 3.88
N CYS A 9 1.10 1.94 4.03
CA CYS A 9 0.49 1.80 5.33
C CYS A 9 -0.60 0.75 5.33
N GLN A 10 -0.83 0.16 6.50
CA GLN A 10 -1.89 -0.80 6.76
C GLN A 10 -2.85 -0.25 7.79
N GLY A 11 -3.99 -0.94 7.92
CA GLY A 11 -5.12 -0.53 8.71
C GLY A 11 -4.83 0.13 10.06
N PHE A 12 -5.58 1.21 10.32
CA PHE A 12 -5.56 1.96 11.56
C PHE A 12 -6.94 1.90 12.20
N LEU A 13 -7.01 2.10 13.51
CA LEU A 13 -8.29 2.17 14.22
C LEU A 13 -9.10 3.38 13.80
N GLU A 14 -8.47 4.56 13.70
CA GLU A 14 -9.08 5.79 13.20
C GLU A 14 -8.47 6.13 11.86
N LYS A 15 -8.89 5.42 10.85
CA LYS A 15 -8.17 5.32 9.59
C LYS A 15 -8.04 6.64 8.84
N VAL A 16 -9.16 7.36 8.68
CA VAL A 16 -9.14 8.61 7.91
C VAL A 16 -8.33 9.69 8.62
N ALA A 17 -8.56 9.88 9.92
CA ALA A 17 -7.83 10.89 10.69
C ALA A 17 -6.33 10.63 10.70
N THR A 18 -5.93 9.38 10.94
CA THR A 18 -4.53 8.98 10.95
C THR A 18 -3.89 9.16 9.57
N TYR A 19 -4.61 8.82 8.52
CA TYR A 19 -4.16 8.99 7.15
C TYR A 19 -3.88 10.47 6.85
N GLU A 20 -4.81 11.35 7.21
CA GLU A 20 -4.63 12.80 7.03
C GLU A 20 -3.41 13.34 7.78
N GLU A 21 -3.20 12.86 9.01
CA GLU A 21 -2.02 13.25 9.80
C GLU A 21 -0.73 12.84 9.10
N ILE A 22 -0.70 11.64 8.53
CA ILE A 22 0.48 11.15 7.80
C ILE A 22 0.75 12.02 6.59
N LEU A 23 -0.27 12.37 5.81
CA LEU A 23 -0.09 13.25 4.65
C LEU A 23 0.52 14.58 5.05
N GLN A 24 0.03 15.20 6.12
CA GLN A 24 0.54 16.48 6.59
C GLN A 24 1.96 16.36 7.14
N LYS A 25 2.19 15.39 7.99
CA LYS A 25 3.46 15.21 8.67
C LYS A 25 4.59 14.89 7.71
N GLU A 26 4.32 14.07 6.71
CA GLU A 26 5.32 13.61 5.74
C GLU A 26 5.31 14.44 4.45
N HIS A 27 4.49 15.48 4.37
CA HIS A 27 4.37 16.33 3.17
C HIS A 27 4.02 15.53 1.92
N LEU A 28 3.03 14.62 2.05
CA LEU A 28 2.61 13.75 0.96
C LEU A 28 1.25 14.14 0.41
N THR A 29 0.97 13.69 -0.81
CA THR A 29 -0.36 13.70 -1.40
C THR A 29 -0.88 12.28 -1.47
N ASP A 30 -2.18 12.13 -1.79
CA ASP A 30 -2.78 10.79 -1.94
C ASP A 30 -2.01 9.93 -2.93
N GLU A 31 -1.48 10.51 -4.00
CA GLU A 31 -0.74 9.79 -5.04
C GLU A 31 0.54 9.14 -4.53
N ASN A 32 1.09 9.63 -3.44
CA ASN A 32 2.34 9.11 -2.87
C ASN A 32 2.13 7.94 -1.90
N VAL A 33 0.88 7.56 -1.64
CA VAL A 33 0.56 6.59 -0.60
C VAL A 33 -0.07 5.34 -1.19
N SER A 34 0.38 4.17 -0.72
CA SER A 34 -0.32 2.92 -0.91
C SER A 34 -0.99 2.54 0.40
N PHE A 35 -2.28 2.27 0.36
CA PHE A 35 -3.04 1.85 1.52
C PHE A 35 -3.49 0.40 1.36
N ILE A 36 -3.22 -0.41 2.39
CA ILE A 36 -3.56 -1.83 2.40
C ILE A 36 -4.69 -2.05 3.40
N GLY A 37 -5.78 -2.64 2.96
CA GLY A 37 -6.93 -2.90 3.81
C GLY A 37 -7.64 -4.19 3.47
N ASP A 38 -8.63 -4.56 4.29
CA ASP A 38 -9.36 -5.82 4.16
C ASP A 38 -10.87 -5.69 4.35
N ASP A 39 -11.36 -4.57 4.88
CA ASP A 39 -12.74 -4.42 5.32
C ASP A 39 -13.37 -3.12 4.81
N PHE A 40 -14.68 -3.01 4.94
CA PHE A 40 -15.44 -1.84 4.49
C PHE A 40 -14.94 -0.53 5.07
N THR A 41 -14.45 -0.54 6.31
CA THR A 41 -13.90 0.66 6.95
C THR A 41 -12.64 1.15 6.26
N ASP A 42 -11.96 0.31 5.49
CA ASP A 42 -10.76 0.68 4.72
C ASP A 42 -11.09 1.26 3.35
N PHE A 43 -12.32 1.10 2.89
CA PHE A 43 -12.69 1.42 1.52
C PHE A 43 -12.40 2.87 1.13
N PRO A 44 -12.74 3.88 1.95
CA PRO A 44 -12.44 5.27 1.58
C PRO A 44 -10.97 5.51 1.30
N LEU A 45 -10.08 4.87 2.06
CA LEU A 45 -8.64 5.04 1.89
C LEU A 45 -8.10 4.20 0.73
N ILE A 46 -8.66 3.02 0.49
CA ILE A 46 -8.32 2.23 -0.69
C ILE A 46 -8.66 3.00 -1.98
N LYS A 47 -9.80 3.66 -2.00
CA LYS A 47 -10.21 4.46 -3.17
C LYS A 47 -9.41 5.74 -3.31
N ARG A 48 -9.02 6.34 -2.20
CA ARG A 48 -8.36 7.63 -2.16
C ARG A 48 -6.87 7.56 -2.46
N SER A 49 -6.19 6.52 -1.99
CA SER A 49 -4.75 6.41 -2.11
C SER A 49 -4.29 6.20 -3.56
N GLY A 50 -3.03 6.51 -3.84
CA GLY A 50 -2.45 6.34 -5.16
C GLY A 50 -2.37 4.89 -5.61
N LEU A 51 -2.25 3.96 -4.65
CA LEU A 51 -2.32 2.53 -4.89
C LEU A 51 -3.13 1.91 -3.77
N GLY A 52 -4.41 1.69 -4.01
CA GLY A 52 -5.30 1.04 -3.06
C GLY A 52 -5.20 -0.48 -3.17
N VAL A 53 -4.88 -1.13 -2.08
CA VAL A 53 -4.60 -2.56 -2.04
C VAL A 53 -5.57 -3.26 -1.10
N CYS A 54 -6.13 -4.37 -1.57
CA CYS A 54 -6.88 -5.28 -0.72
C CYS A 54 -6.09 -6.57 -0.55
N VAL A 55 -6.06 -7.11 0.67
CA VAL A 55 -5.38 -8.38 0.93
C VAL A 55 -6.18 -9.55 0.34
N ALA A 56 -5.50 -10.68 0.10
CA ALA A 56 -6.09 -11.83 -0.57
C ALA A 56 -7.33 -12.38 0.15
N ASP A 57 -7.33 -12.33 1.48
CA ASP A 57 -8.45 -12.79 2.30
C ASP A 57 -9.41 -11.67 2.70
N GLY A 58 -9.31 -10.51 2.05
CA GLY A 58 -10.25 -9.41 2.24
C GLY A 58 -11.61 -9.73 1.61
N ARG A 59 -12.60 -8.89 1.94
CA ARG A 59 -13.94 -9.10 1.41
C ARG A 59 -13.98 -9.00 -0.11
N PRO A 60 -14.78 -9.84 -0.79
CA PRO A 60 -14.85 -9.84 -2.27
C PRO A 60 -15.18 -8.48 -2.85
N GLU A 61 -16.07 -7.72 -2.20
CA GLU A 61 -16.45 -6.38 -2.64
C GLU A 61 -15.26 -5.42 -2.65
N MET A 62 -14.39 -5.57 -1.66
CA MET A 62 -13.19 -4.75 -1.54
C MET A 62 -12.14 -5.14 -2.56
N ARG A 63 -11.96 -6.44 -2.76
CA ARG A 63 -11.02 -6.94 -3.78
C ARG A 63 -11.39 -6.46 -5.18
N ALA A 64 -12.68 -6.38 -5.48
CA ALA A 64 -13.15 -5.91 -6.77
C ALA A 64 -12.87 -4.42 -7.03
N GLN A 65 -12.74 -3.62 -5.97
CA GLN A 65 -12.54 -2.17 -6.06
C GLN A 65 -11.10 -1.72 -5.89
N ALA A 66 -10.23 -2.60 -5.43
CA ALA A 66 -8.83 -2.24 -5.20
C ALA A 66 -8.05 -2.16 -6.52
N ASP A 67 -6.99 -1.35 -6.53
CA ASP A 67 -6.06 -1.30 -7.65
C ASP A 67 -5.22 -2.57 -7.75
N TYR A 68 -4.94 -3.18 -6.61
CA TYR A 68 -4.14 -4.40 -6.52
C TYR A 68 -4.66 -5.28 -5.40
N VAL A 69 -4.71 -6.58 -5.64
CA VAL A 69 -5.06 -7.58 -4.63
C VAL A 69 -3.83 -8.43 -4.37
N THR A 70 -3.41 -8.53 -3.12
CA THR A 70 -2.21 -9.30 -2.78
C THR A 70 -2.43 -10.80 -2.95
N ARG A 71 -1.35 -11.55 -3.13
CA ARG A 71 -1.38 -13.01 -3.09
C ARG A 71 -1.36 -13.51 -1.65
N ALA A 72 -0.64 -12.77 -0.78
CA ALA A 72 -0.55 -13.10 0.63
C ALA A 72 -1.79 -12.59 1.38
N ASN A 73 -2.18 -13.32 2.40
CA ASN A 73 -3.26 -12.89 3.30
C ASN A 73 -2.79 -11.76 4.20
N GLY A 74 -3.75 -11.00 4.73
CA GLY A 74 -3.45 -9.98 5.72
C GLY A 74 -2.73 -10.61 6.91
N GLY A 75 -1.63 -9.98 7.36
CA GLY A 75 -0.82 -10.51 8.43
C GLY A 75 0.16 -11.61 8.02
N SER A 76 0.15 -12.03 6.76
CA SER A 76 1.00 -13.12 6.24
C SER A 76 1.91 -12.67 5.12
N GLY A 77 2.46 -11.45 5.21
CA GLY A 77 3.40 -10.95 4.24
C GLY A 77 2.81 -9.99 3.21
N ALA A 78 1.55 -9.55 3.39
CA ALA A 78 0.93 -8.62 2.45
C ALA A 78 1.69 -7.30 2.35
N LEU A 79 2.14 -6.76 3.48
CA LEU A 79 2.91 -5.52 3.50
C LEU A 79 4.22 -5.67 2.71
N ARG A 80 4.91 -6.79 2.91
CA ARG A 80 6.15 -7.09 2.19
C ARG A 80 5.90 -7.18 0.68
N GLU A 81 4.84 -7.86 0.29
CA GLU A 81 4.46 -8.01 -1.11
C GLU A 81 4.25 -6.65 -1.77
N VAL A 82 3.52 -5.75 -1.11
CA VAL A 82 3.25 -4.41 -1.63
C VAL A 82 4.52 -3.57 -1.68
N ALA A 83 5.34 -3.63 -0.63
CA ALA A 83 6.61 -2.91 -0.61
C ALA A 83 7.51 -3.35 -1.78
N GLU A 84 7.57 -4.64 -2.04
CA GLU A 84 8.34 -5.18 -3.16
C GLU A 84 7.78 -4.71 -4.51
N LEU A 85 6.46 -4.72 -4.67
CA LEU A 85 5.80 -4.23 -5.87
C LEU A 85 6.14 -2.75 -6.12
N VAL A 86 6.08 -1.94 -5.09
CA VAL A 86 6.39 -0.51 -5.18
C VAL A 86 7.84 -0.29 -5.57
N LEU A 87 8.78 -0.99 -4.93
CA LEU A 87 10.21 -0.86 -5.24
C LEU A 87 10.51 -1.27 -6.68
N LYS A 88 9.91 -2.37 -7.14
CA LYS A 88 10.08 -2.83 -8.52
C LYS A 88 9.51 -1.83 -9.52
N SER A 89 8.32 -1.29 -9.24
CA SER A 89 7.66 -0.33 -10.13
C SER A 89 8.40 0.99 -10.24
N SER A 90 9.09 1.41 -9.19
CA SER A 90 9.83 2.67 -9.17
C SER A 90 11.30 2.51 -9.57
N GLY A 91 11.74 1.30 -9.95
CA GLY A 91 13.11 1.04 -10.36
C GLY A 91 14.12 0.97 -9.21
N LEU A 92 13.66 0.87 -7.98
CA LEU A 92 14.52 0.86 -6.80
C LEU A 92 14.85 -0.53 -6.29
N TRP A 93 14.30 -1.57 -6.92
CA TRP A 93 14.51 -2.96 -6.46
C TRP A 93 15.97 -3.40 -6.55
N GLN A 94 16.59 -3.26 -7.71
CA GLN A 94 17.98 -3.64 -7.90
C GLN A 94 18.95 -2.82 -7.05
N PRO A 95 18.84 -1.48 -7.00
CA PRO A 95 19.67 -0.68 -6.11
C PRO A 95 19.51 -1.09 -4.64
N MET A 96 18.31 -1.44 -4.19
CA MET A 96 18.08 -1.87 -2.83
C MET A 96 18.78 -3.21 -2.54
N LEU A 97 18.67 -4.18 -3.45
CA LEU A 97 19.35 -5.45 -3.31
C LEU A 97 20.86 -5.26 -3.25
N ALA A 98 21.42 -4.42 -4.11
CA ALA A 98 22.84 -4.12 -4.13
C ALA A 98 23.31 -3.47 -2.82
N LYS A 99 22.51 -2.53 -2.29
CA LYS A 99 22.81 -1.86 -1.02
C LYS A 99 22.97 -2.87 0.13
N TYR A 100 22.17 -3.91 0.15
CA TYR A 100 22.22 -4.95 1.18
C TYR A 100 23.04 -6.17 0.78
N GLN A 101 23.77 -6.06 -0.33
CA GLN A 101 24.69 -7.11 -0.82
C GLN A 101 23.97 -8.43 -1.12
N LEU A 102 22.77 -8.33 -1.66
CA LEU A 102 21.96 -9.51 -2.04
C LEU A 102 22.08 -9.88 -3.52
N VAL A 103 22.86 -9.13 -4.25
CA VAL A 103 23.23 -9.39 -5.65
C VAL A 103 24.68 -9.08 -5.89
#